data_bb847c62daede17855db987acf1dd69e
#
_entry.id   bb847c62daede17855db987acf1dd69e
#
_cell.length_a   1.000
_cell.length_b   1.000
_cell.length_c   1.000
_cell.angle_alpha   90.00
_cell.angle_beta   90.00
_cell.angle_gamma   90.00
#
_symmetry.space_group_name_H-M   'P 1'
#
loop_
_entity.id
_entity.type
_entity.pdbx_description
1 polymer ?
#
loop_
_entity_poly.entity_id
_entity_poly.type
_entity_poly.pdbx_seq_one_letter_code
_entity_poly.pdbx_strand_id
1 'polypeptide(L)'
;ITEKSLNVFYYACSYAKVDYSRFMNTTVRITLKLIPDSLQTQPVFLCVDDTMVSKFGTKFENVSKLFDHAAHNGSNYLNGHCFVSVMLCVPVWNRDKVSYLSVPLGYRMWQKKESKLELAASMIRQVMPEFHSKDHVIILCDSWYTKQNLVSIVDEYPNLDLIGNARIDSVMYDLAPAQTGRRGRPAKHGKHLSVETDFTFSNEKIGDYYTGVRRVLAKIFGNREVLAYVTATEKEHGTKRLFFSTIFPE
;
A
#
# COMPACT_ATOMS: atom_id res chain seq x y z
N ILE A 1 -23.97 20.99 16.86
CA ILE A 1 -25.03 20.38 16.03
C ILE A 1 -25.70 21.54 15.30
N THR A 2 -25.78 21.49 13.97
CA THR A 2 -26.27 22.60 13.16
C THR A 2 -27.79 22.58 13.12
N GLU A 3 -28.42 23.77 13.24
CA GLU A 3 -29.87 23.95 13.07
C GLU A 3 -30.35 23.88 11.61
N LYS A 4 -29.45 23.50 10.69
CA LYS A 4 -29.77 23.44 9.27
C LYS A 4 -30.62 22.20 8.93
N SER A 5 -31.60 22.39 8.07
CA SER A 5 -32.46 21.29 7.62
C SER A 5 -31.68 20.23 6.82
N LEU A 6 -32.17 18.99 6.82
CA LEU A 6 -31.59 17.87 6.07
C LEU A 6 -31.44 18.18 4.57
N ASN A 7 -32.39 18.94 4.00
CA ASN A 7 -32.35 19.34 2.59
C ASN A 7 -31.13 20.19 2.23
N VAL A 8 -30.61 21.00 3.16
CA VAL A 8 -29.38 21.78 2.92
C VAL A 8 -28.17 20.86 2.71
N PHE A 9 -28.10 19.75 3.44
CA PHE A 9 -27.04 18.75 3.27
C PHE A 9 -27.19 18.02 1.95
N TYR A 10 -28.40 17.59 1.58
CA TYR A 10 -28.64 16.98 0.27
C TYR A 10 -28.28 17.93 -0.88
N TYR A 11 -28.65 19.19 -0.78
CA TYR A 11 -28.31 20.20 -1.77
C TYR A 11 -26.80 20.40 -1.87
N ALA A 12 -26.13 20.53 -0.73
CA ALA A 12 -24.67 20.64 -0.70
C ALA A 12 -23.98 19.43 -1.33
N CYS A 13 -24.41 18.20 -0.99
CA CYS A 13 -23.82 16.98 -1.56
C CYS A 13 -24.08 16.84 -3.08
N SER A 14 -25.21 17.37 -3.58
CA SER A 14 -25.58 17.20 -4.99
C SER A 14 -25.06 18.32 -5.91
N TYR A 15 -24.91 19.53 -5.40
CA TYR A 15 -24.65 20.72 -6.22
C TYR A 15 -23.42 21.54 -5.82
N ALA A 16 -22.86 21.34 -4.63
CA ALA A 16 -21.67 22.08 -4.23
C ALA A 16 -20.46 21.66 -5.09
N LYS A 17 -19.80 22.68 -5.64
CA LYS A 17 -18.52 22.47 -6.33
C LYS A 17 -17.40 22.36 -5.29
N VAL A 18 -17.14 21.13 -4.85
CA VAL A 18 -16.06 20.84 -3.89
C VAL A 18 -14.78 20.58 -4.67
N ASP A 19 -13.73 21.34 -4.37
CA ASP A 19 -12.37 21.01 -4.82
C ASP A 19 -11.81 19.89 -3.94
N TYR A 20 -12.03 18.65 -4.37
CA TYR A 20 -11.60 17.46 -3.65
C TYR A 20 -10.07 17.38 -3.52
N SER A 21 -9.31 17.92 -4.48
CA SER A 21 -7.86 17.97 -4.42
C SER A 21 -7.39 18.86 -3.29
N ARG A 22 -7.95 20.09 -3.21
CA ARG A 22 -7.66 21.01 -2.12
C ARG A 22 -8.12 20.46 -0.77
N PHE A 23 -9.26 19.78 -0.73
CA PHE A 23 -9.75 19.13 0.49
C PHE A 23 -8.78 18.06 0.97
N MET A 24 -8.33 17.17 0.09
CA MET A 24 -7.36 16.12 0.37
C MET A 24 -6.04 16.68 0.93
N ASN A 25 -5.45 17.65 0.23
CA ASN A 25 -4.20 18.29 0.64
C ASN A 25 -4.34 19.03 1.98
N THR A 26 -5.46 19.71 2.20
CA THR A 26 -5.74 20.38 3.47
C THR A 26 -5.88 19.39 4.61
N THR A 27 -6.52 18.24 4.37
CA THR A 27 -6.63 17.16 5.35
C THR A 27 -5.26 16.64 5.75
N VAL A 28 -4.35 16.41 4.80
CA VAL A 28 -2.95 16.03 5.09
C VAL A 28 -2.29 17.05 6.01
N ARG A 29 -2.31 18.34 5.62
CA ARG A 29 -1.68 19.43 6.40
C ARG A 29 -2.23 19.53 7.84
N ILE A 30 -3.54 19.37 8.01
CA ILE A 30 -4.16 19.40 9.35
C ILE A 30 -3.73 18.17 10.14
N THR A 31 -3.76 16.98 9.52
CA THR A 31 -3.43 15.71 10.19
C THR A 31 -1.97 15.68 10.64
N LEU A 32 -1.03 16.16 9.81
CA LEU A 32 0.38 16.23 10.19
C LEU A 32 0.62 17.13 11.42
N LYS A 33 -0.18 18.19 11.62
CA LYS A 33 -0.12 19.04 12.83
C LYS A 33 -0.57 18.36 14.10
N LEU A 34 -1.24 17.20 14.00
CA LEU A 34 -1.64 16.42 15.17
C LEU A 34 -0.52 15.53 15.71
N ILE A 35 0.58 15.37 14.95
CA ILE A 35 1.73 14.58 15.40
C ILE A 35 2.43 15.32 16.55
N PRO A 36 2.55 14.72 17.73
CA PRO A 36 3.29 15.31 18.84
C PRO A 36 4.77 15.49 18.50
N ASP A 37 5.41 16.55 19.02
CA ASP A 37 6.82 16.84 18.75
C ASP A 37 7.75 15.66 19.05
N SER A 38 7.46 14.91 20.12
CA SER A 38 8.20 13.71 20.52
C SER A 38 8.06 12.51 19.55
N LEU A 39 7.11 12.56 18.61
CA LEU A 39 6.84 11.49 17.64
C LEU A 39 7.14 11.91 16.18
N GLN A 40 7.67 13.11 15.96
CA GLN A 40 7.96 13.61 14.59
C GLN A 40 9.02 12.79 13.84
N THR A 41 9.81 11.98 14.53
CA THR A 41 10.78 11.06 13.91
C THR A 41 10.17 9.72 13.52
N GLN A 42 8.94 9.45 13.97
CA GLN A 42 8.24 8.22 13.62
C GLN A 42 7.71 8.30 12.17
N PRO A 43 7.72 7.19 11.43
CA PRO A 43 7.17 7.19 10.08
C PRO A 43 5.67 7.48 10.07
N VAL A 44 5.19 8.04 8.98
CA VAL A 44 3.76 8.14 8.65
C VAL A 44 3.44 7.14 7.54
N PHE A 45 2.21 6.62 7.53
CA PHE A 45 1.84 5.62 6.53
C PHE A 45 0.74 6.16 5.60
N LEU A 46 0.89 5.84 4.31
CA LEU A 46 -0.16 5.97 3.31
C LEU A 46 -0.68 4.57 2.98
N CYS A 47 -1.83 4.21 3.57
CA CYS A 47 -2.45 2.91 3.32
C CYS A 47 -3.32 2.98 2.07
N VAL A 48 -3.08 2.08 1.12
CA VAL A 48 -3.79 1.99 -0.16
C VAL A 48 -4.59 0.71 -0.20
N ASP A 49 -5.88 0.86 -0.49
CA ASP A 49 -6.79 -0.28 -0.65
C ASP A 49 -7.97 0.10 -1.55
N ASP A 50 -8.80 -0.87 -1.95
CA ASP A 50 -10.04 -0.59 -2.62
C ASP A 50 -11.24 -1.25 -1.92
N THR A 51 -12.39 -0.63 -2.08
CA THR A 51 -13.64 -1.15 -1.55
C THR A 51 -14.70 -1.22 -2.64
N MET A 52 -15.53 -2.24 -2.57
CA MET A 52 -16.63 -2.45 -3.51
C MET A 52 -17.97 -2.19 -2.82
N VAL A 53 -18.82 -1.42 -3.50
CA VAL A 53 -20.17 -1.12 -3.05
C VAL A 53 -21.17 -1.71 -4.05
N SER A 54 -21.86 -2.77 -3.63
CA SER A 54 -22.89 -3.43 -4.45
C SER A 54 -24.05 -2.46 -4.80
N LYS A 55 -24.57 -2.58 -6.01
CA LYS A 55 -25.71 -1.84 -6.50
C LYS A 55 -26.72 -2.79 -7.12
N PHE A 56 -27.99 -2.55 -6.83
CA PHE A 56 -29.11 -3.26 -7.44
C PHE A 56 -29.62 -2.45 -8.63
N GLY A 57 -29.74 -3.13 -9.79
CA GLY A 57 -30.18 -2.49 -11.05
C GLY A 57 -29.03 -1.98 -11.91
N THR A 58 -29.37 -1.51 -13.11
CA THR A 58 -28.41 -1.13 -14.17
C THR A 58 -28.41 0.37 -14.48
N LYS A 59 -29.24 1.17 -13.80
CA LYS A 59 -29.42 2.60 -14.10
C LYS A 59 -28.41 3.53 -13.40
N PHE A 60 -27.53 3.00 -12.55
CA PHE A 60 -26.50 3.82 -11.92
C PHE A 60 -25.34 4.05 -12.88
N GLU A 61 -24.87 5.28 -12.97
CA GLU A 61 -23.68 5.62 -13.75
C GLU A 61 -22.45 4.85 -13.22
N ASN A 62 -21.58 4.42 -14.15
CA ASN A 62 -20.33 3.72 -13.84
C ASN A 62 -20.47 2.40 -13.04
N VAL A 63 -21.67 1.82 -12.96
CA VAL A 63 -21.85 0.47 -12.43
C VAL A 63 -21.14 -0.52 -13.34
N SER A 64 -20.43 -1.45 -12.77
CA SER A 64 -19.76 -2.50 -13.51
C SER A 64 -19.85 -3.84 -12.78
N LYS A 65 -19.69 -4.92 -13.54
CA LYS A 65 -19.50 -6.26 -12.99
C LYS A 65 -18.09 -6.34 -12.41
N LEU A 66 -18.01 -6.53 -11.10
CA LEU A 66 -16.79 -6.58 -10.31
C LEU A 66 -16.58 -8.00 -9.80
N PHE A 67 -15.33 -8.45 -9.76
CA PHE A 67 -14.98 -9.72 -9.14
C PHE A 67 -14.80 -9.51 -7.64
N ASP A 68 -15.54 -10.26 -6.84
CA ASP A 68 -15.50 -10.21 -5.38
C ASP A 68 -14.83 -11.48 -4.86
N HIS A 69 -13.60 -11.33 -4.36
CA HIS A 69 -12.83 -12.43 -3.76
C HIS A 69 -13.44 -12.94 -2.44
N ALA A 70 -14.26 -12.13 -1.78
CA ALA A 70 -14.89 -12.44 -0.50
C ALA A 70 -16.32 -12.98 -0.63
N ALA A 71 -16.83 -13.10 -1.87
CA ALA A 71 -18.21 -13.55 -2.09
C ALA A 71 -18.37 -15.03 -1.75
N HIS A 72 -19.29 -15.30 -0.83
CA HIS A 72 -19.67 -16.65 -0.43
C HIS A 72 -21.03 -17.10 -1.00
N ASN A 73 -21.64 -16.32 -1.90
CA ASN A 73 -23.03 -16.46 -2.34
C ASN A 73 -23.20 -17.13 -3.71
N GLY A 74 -22.33 -18.09 -4.07
CA GLY A 74 -22.44 -18.85 -5.33
C GLY A 74 -22.06 -18.08 -6.61
N SER A 75 -21.84 -16.77 -6.55
CA SER A 75 -21.30 -15.97 -7.64
C SER A 75 -20.15 -15.11 -7.12
N ASN A 76 -18.97 -15.26 -7.72
CA ASN A 76 -17.81 -14.42 -7.41
C ASN A 76 -17.90 -13.03 -8.08
N TYR A 77 -19.09 -12.61 -8.49
CA TYR A 77 -19.28 -11.33 -9.16
C TYR A 77 -20.44 -10.56 -8.54
N LEU A 78 -20.25 -9.26 -8.37
CA LEU A 78 -21.28 -8.32 -7.99
C LEU A 78 -21.36 -7.18 -9.03
N ASN A 79 -22.53 -6.60 -9.17
CA ASN A 79 -22.70 -5.33 -9.87
C ASN A 79 -22.53 -4.21 -8.85
N GLY A 80 -21.67 -3.25 -9.14
CA GLY A 80 -21.42 -2.17 -8.19
C GLY A 80 -20.38 -1.17 -8.64
N HIS A 81 -20.00 -0.35 -7.69
CA HIS A 81 -18.89 0.59 -7.81
C HIS A 81 -17.68 0.06 -7.05
N CYS A 82 -16.50 0.32 -7.57
CA CYS A 82 -15.24 0.11 -6.88
C CYS A 82 -14.58 1.47 -6.62
N PHE A 83 -14.14 1.69 -5.39
CA PHE A 83 -13.47 2.92 -4.98
C PHE A 83 -12.07 2.59 -4.49
N VAL A 84 -11.07 3.22 -5.09
CA VAL A 84 -9.70 3.22 -4.57
C VAL A 84 -9.61 4.26 -3.47
N SER A 85 -9.04 3.90 -2.34
CA SER A 85 -8.89 4.75 -1.16
C SER A 85 -7.43 4.93 -0.78
N VAL A 86 -7.12 6.11 -0.26
CA VAL A 86 -5.85 6.40 0.43
C VAL A 86 -6.16 6.92 1.81
N MET A 87 -5.55 6.31 2.82
CA MET A 87 -5.67 6.67 4.23
C MET A 87 -4.31 7.09 4.76
N LEU A 88 -4.25 8.22 5.46
CA LEU A 88 -3.06 8.68 6.16
C LEU A 88 -3.11 8.19 7.60
N CYS A 89 -2.06 7.50 8.04
CA CYS A 89 -1.90 7.07 9.42
C CYS A 89 -0.72 7.81 10.05
N VAL A 90 -1.00 8.58 11.09
CA VAL A 90 -0.01 9.39 11.81
C VAL A 90 0.19 8.91 13.24
N PRO A 91 1.43 8.97 13.77
CA PRO A 91 1.71 8.52 15.12
C PRO A 91 1.11 9.48 16.16
N VAL A 92 0.49 8.91 17.17
CA VAL A 92 -0.10 9.62 18.30
C VAL A 92 0.16 8.85 19.59
N TRP A 93 0.10 9.54 20.73
CA TRP A 93 0.12 8.87 22.03
C TRP A 93 -1.26 8.30 22.37
N ASN A 94 -1.29 7.01 22.66
CA ASN A 94 -2.42 6.35 23.29
C ASN A 94 -1.98 5.88 24.68
N ARG A 95 -2.25 6.70 25.69
CA ARG A 95 -1.64 6.58 27.04
C ARG A 95 -0.10 6.64 26.90
N ASP A 96 0.61 5.59 27.31
CA ASP A 96 2.08 5.52 27.28
C ASP A 96 2.63 4.74 26.08
N LYS A 97 1.79 4.46 25.06
CA LYS A 97 2.18 3.69 23.87
C LYS A 97 1.95 4.52 22.61
N VAL A 98 2.90 4.38 21.68
CA VAL A 98 2.71 4.91 20.33
C VAL A 98 1.59 4.12 19.64
N SER A 99 0.63 4.82 19.09
CA SER A 99 -0.46 4.29 18.27
C SER A 99 -0.56 5.10 16.99
N TYR A 100 -1.40 4.69 16.05
CA TYR A 100 -1.59 5.41 14.79
C TYR A 100 -3.03 5.83 14.62
N LEU A 101 -3.24 7.14 14.43
CA LEU A 101 -4.53 7.71 14.05
C LEU A 101 -4.67 7.59 12.53
N SER A 102 -5.72 6.91 12.09
CA SER A 102 -6.03 6.73 10.68
C SER A 102 -7.06 7.77 10.21
N VAL A 103 -6.68 8.54 9.19
CA VAL A 103 -7.51 9.60 8.61
C VAL A 103 -7.71 9.33 7.12
N PRO A 104 -8.95 9.12 6.64
CA PRO A 104 -9.22 8.93 5.22
C PRO A 104 -8.93 10.23 4.46
N LEU A 105 -8.08 10.16 3.46
CA LEU A 105 -7.76 11.30 2.60
C LEU A 105 -8.76 11.45 1.47
N GLY A 106 -9.21 10.34 0.89
CA GLY A 106 -10.19 10.38 -0.18
C GLY A 106 -10.44 9.02 -0.81
N TYR A 107 -11.48 9.02 -1.63
CA TYR A 107 -11.92 7.87 -2.42
C TYR A 107 -12.08 8.30 -3.88
N ARG A 108 -11.54 7.50 -4.81
CA ARG A 108 -11.76 7.72 -6.25
C ARG A 108 -12.47 6.53 -6.86
N MET A 109 -13.58 6.79 -7.51
CA MET A 109 -14.37 5.76 -8.18
C MET A 109 -13.64 5.27 -9.43
N TRP A 110 -13.43 3.96 -9.50
CA TRP A 110 -12.84 3.32 -10.67
C TRP A 110 -13.86 3.23 -11.82
N GLN A 111 -13.55 3.85 -12.95
CA GLN A 111 -14.42 3.95 -14.13
C GLN A 111 -13.95 3.08 -15.31
N LYS A 112 -12.99 2.16 -15.11
CA LYS A 112 -12.35 1.34 -16.17
C LYS A 112 -11.57 2.12 -17.26
N LYS A 113 -11.48 3.44 -17.16
CA LYS A 113 -10.68 4.29 -18.07
C LYS A 113 -9.19 4.20 -17.77
N GLU A 114 -8.86 3.99 -16.53
CA GLU A 114 -7.50 3.81 -16.00
C GLU A 114 -7.47 2.64 -15.03
N SER A 115 -6.31 2.14 -14.70
CA SER A 115 -6.17 1.07 -13.72
C SER A 115 -6.35 1.61 -12.29
N LYS A 116 -6.77 0.75 -11.36
CA LYS A 116 -6.82 1.11 -9.93
C LYS A 116 -5.43 1.51 -9.41
N LEU A 117 -4.37 0.92 -9.96
CA LEU A 117 -2.98 1.25 -9.63
C LEU A 117 -2.62 2.68 -10.03
N GLU A 118 -3.06 3.14 -11.20
CA GLU A 118 -2.86 4.53 -11.66
C GLU A 118 -3.67 5.51 -10.83
N LEU A 119 -4.91 5.16 -10.45
CA LEU A 119 -5.70 5.95 -9.51
C LEU A 119 -4.98 6.11 -8.17
N ALA A 120 -4.51 5.02 -7.57
CA ALA A 120 -3.76 5.06 -6.32
C ALA A 120 -2.49 5.90 -6.45
N ALA A 121 -1.72 5.67 -7.52
CA ALA A 121 -0.52 6.42 -7.84
C ALA A 121 -0.78 7.93 -7.96
N SER A 122 -1.85 8.31 -8.66
CA SER A 122 -2.22 9.72 -8.83
C SER A 122 -2.63 10.37 -7.50
N MET A 123 -3.32 9.64 -6.61
CA MET A 123 -3.70 10.12 -5.29
C MET A 123 -2.47 10.33 -4.39
N ILE A 124 -1.50 9.42 -4.43
CA ILE A 124 -0.24 9.56 -3.69
C ILE A 124 0.55 10.76 -4.21
N ARG A 125 0.77 10.88 -5.53
CA ARG A 125 1.46 12.03 -6.12
C ARG A 125 0.82 13.36 -5.76
N GLN A 126 -0.50 13.38 -5.62
CA GLN A 126 -1.23 14.58 -5.23
C GLN A 126 -0.91 15.01 -3.80
N VAL A 127 -0.72 14.09 -2.86
CA VAL A 127 -0.51 14.41 -1.45
C VAL A 127 0.96 14.52 -1.05
N MET A 128 1.87 13.88 -1.77
CA MET A 128 3.30 13.90 -1.44
C MET A 128 3.90 15.30 -1.28
N PRO A 129 3.52 16.33 -2.06
CA PRO A 129 4.03 17.69 -1.87
C PRO A 129 3.66 18.34 -0.53
N GLU A 130 2.72 17.77 0.22
CA GLU A 130 2.33 18.29 1.55
C GLU A 130 3.23 17.77 2.68
N PHE A 131 4.07 16.76 2.42
CA PHE A 131 5.05 16.24 3.37
C PHE A 131 6.38 17.00 3.24
N HIS A 132 7.05 17.20 4.37
CA HIS A 132 8.40 17.75 4.38
C HIS A 132 9.41 16.66 3.98
N SER A 133 10.55 17.07 3.45
CA SER A 133 11.64 16.16 3.05
C SER A 133 12.20 15.31 4.21
N LYS A 134 12.01 15.77 5.45
CA LYS A 134 12.40 15.03 6.68
C LYS A 134 11.36 13.99 7.12
N ASP A 135 10.14 14.07 6.61
CA ASP A 135 9.06 13.15 6.99
C ASP A 135 9.30 11.81 6.27
N HIS A 136 9.43 10.72 7.00
CA HIS A 136 9.53 9.40 6.41
C HIS A 136 8.12 8.87 6.12
N VAL A 137 7.76 8.79 4.85
CA VAL A 137 6.45 8.34 4.37
C VAL A 137 6.57 6.92 3.85
N ILE A 138 5.71 6.02 4.31
CA ILE A 138 5.72 4.62 3.90
C ILE A 138 4.36 4.26 3.31
N ILE A 139 4.35 3.79 2.06
CA ILE A 139 3.16 3.20 1.46
C ILE A 139 2.95 1.79 2.03
N LEU A 140 1.75 1.52 2.54
CA LEU A 140 1.31 0.19 2.91
C LEU A 140 0.22 -0.27 1.92
N CYS A 141 0.40 -1.44 1.32
CA CYS A 141 -0.57 -1.97 0.38
C CYS A 141 -0.63 -3.51 0.42
N ASP A 142 -1.74 -4.05 -0.07
CA ASP A 142 -1.93 -5.49 -0.21
C ASP A 142 -1.24 -6.05 -1.48
N SER A 143 -1.37 -7.35 -1.69
CA SER A 143 -0.73 -8.05 -2.80
C SER A 143 -1.29 -7.67 -4.18
N TRP A 144 -2.47 -7.08 -4.24
CA TRP A 144 -3.05 -6.61 -5.50
C TRP A 144 -2.38 -5.30 -5.95
N TYR A 145 -2.06 -4.42 -4.99
CA TYR A 145 -1.41 -3.13 -5.23
C TYR A 145 0.12 -3.21 -5.28
N THR A 146 0.75 -4.27 -4.76
CA THR A 146 2.20 -4.46 -4.83
C THR A 146 2.64 -4.83 -6.25
N LYS A 147 2.61 -3.85 -7.16
CA LYS A 147 2.96 -4.00 -8.58
C LYS A 147 3.77 -2.80 -9.07
N GLN A 148 4.51 -2.99 -10.16
CA GLN A 148 5.47 -2.02 -10.68
C GLN A 148 4.93 -0.60 -10.81
N ASN A 149 3.68 -0.41 -11.25
CA ASN A 149 3.09 0.93 -11.43
C ASN A 149 3.01 1.73 -10.11
N LEU A 150 2.68 1.08 -8.99
CA LEU A 150 2.65 1.74 -7.69
C LEU A 150 4.05 1.85 -7.09
N VAL A 151 4.83 0.77 -7.21
CA VAL A 151 6.18 0.70 -6.66
C VAL A 151 7.11 1.75 -7.27
N SER A 152 6.97 2.06 -8.56
CA SER A 152 7.82 3.06 -9.23
C SER A 152 7.69 4.48 -8.65
N ILE A 153 6.60 4.79 -7.92
CA ILE A 153 6.44 6.10 -7.28
C ILE A 153 7.50 6.36 -6.20
N VAL A 154 7.99 5.30 -5.57
CA VAL A 154 9.07 5.41 -4.56
C VAL A 154 10.31 6.07 -5.14
N ASP A 155 10.57 5.92 -6.45
CA ASP A 155 11.71 6.55 -7.13
C ASP A 155 11.50 8.05 -7.38
N GLU A 156 10.27 8.55 -7.27
CA GLU A 156 9.94 9.95 -7.52
C GLU A 156 10.19 10.84 -6.29
N TYR A 157 10.25 10.25 -5.08
CA TYR A 157 10.35 10.99 -3.82
C TYR A 157 11.38 10.36 -2.89
N PRO A 158 12.42 11.09 -2.47
CA PRO A 158 13.51 10.55 -1.66
C PRO A 158 13.10 10.15 -0.24
N ASN A 159 11.96 10.66 0.25
CA ASN A 159 11.41 10.41 1.57
C ASN A 159 10.23 9.41 1.55
N LEU A 160 10.03 8.71 0.43
CA LEU A 160 8.94 7.76 0.24
C LEU A 160 9.48 6.34 0.11
N ASP A 161 8.95 5.45 0.92
CA ASP A 161 9.21 4.02 0.87
C ASP A 161 7.92 3.22 0.70
N LEU A 162 8.05 1.91 0.51
CA LEU A 162 6.92 1.00 0.37
C LEU A 162 7.16 -0.28 1.16
N ILE A 163 6.12 -0.72 1.86
CA ILE A 163 5.99 -2.08 2.39
C ILE A 163 4.70 -2.66 1.80
N GLY A 164 4.83 -3.68 0.99
CA GLY A 164 3.70 -4.32 0.33
C GLY A 164 3.63 -5.82 0.61
N ASN A 165 2.43 -6.31 0.91
CA ASN A 165 2.19 -7.75 0.90
C ASN A 165 2.35 -8.24 -0.54
N ALA A 166 2.86 -9.44 -0.75
CA ALA A 166 3.06 -10.02 -2.06
C ALA A 166 2.53 -11.47 -2.11
N ARG A 167 2.26 -11.96 -3.30
CA ARG A 167 1.91 -13.35 -3.49
C ARG A 167 3.12 -14.23 -3.19
N ILE A 168 2.92 -15.36 -2.56
CA ILE A 168 3.99 -16.32 -2.22
C ILE A 168 4.73 -16.82 -3.46
N ASP A 169 4.04 -16.89 -4.61
CA ASP A 169 4.59 -17.29 -5.90
C ASP A 169 5.27 -16.13 -6.66
N SER A 170 5.50 -14.98 -6.03
CA SER A 170 6.20 -13.85 -6.65
C SER A 170 7.62 -14.21 -7.04
N VAL A 171 7.97 -13.91 -8.29
CA VAL A 171 9.29 -14.24 -8.83
C VAL A 171 10.35 -13.32 -8.23
N MET A 172 11.33 -13.91 -7.58
CA MET A 172 12.48 -13.24 -6.99
C MET A 172 13.77 -14.02 -7.21
N TYR A 173 14.88 -13.31 -7.23
CA TYR A 173 16.20 -13.86 -7.49
C TYR A 173 17.18 -13.37 -6.42
N ASP A 174 18.21 -14.14 -6.22
CA ASP A 174 19.41 -13.68 -5.49
C ASP A 174 20.07 -12.52 -6.23
N LEU A 175 20.86 -11.74 -5.50
CA LEU A 175 21.69 -10.69 -6.09
C LEU A 175 22.62 -11.29 -7.13
N ALA A 176 23.00 -10.48 -8.13
CA ALA A 176 23.94 -10.91 -9.14
C ALA A 176 25.30 -11.28 -8.47
N PRO A 177 25.90 -12.40 -8.85
CA PRO A 177 27.22 -12.74 -8.35
C PRO A 177 28.27 -11.70 -8.80
N ALA A 178 29.34 -11.56 -8.02
CA ALA A 178 30.46 -10.70 -8.38
C ALA A 178 31.01 -11.04 -9.77
N GLN A 179 31.41 -10.00 -10.51
CA GLN A 179 31.98 -10.20 -11.84
C GLN A 179 33.29 -10.99 -11.76
N THR A 180 33.38 -12.06 -12.51
CA THR A 180 34.54 -12.97 -12.49
C THR A 180 35.68 -12.56 -13.44
N GLY A 181 35.51 -11.46 -14.20
CA GLY A 181 36.49 -11.03 -15.24
C GLY A 181 36.54 -11.94 -16.48
N ARG A 182 35.78 -13.03 -16.51
CA ARG A 182 35.74 -13.94 -17.69
C ARG A 182 34.98 -13.31 -18.86
N ARG A 183 35.34 -13.71 -20.09
CA ARG A 183 34.64 -13.26 -21.30
C ARG A 183 33.18 -13.70 -21.27
N GLY A 184 32.27 -12.80 -21.49
CA GLY A 184 30.82 -13.04 -21.53
C GLY A 184 30.02 -11.90 -20.93
N ARG A 185 28.68 -11.92 -21.12
CA ARG A 185 27.79 -10.95 -20.51
C ARG A 185 27.66 -11.23 -19.01
N PRO A 186 27.87 -10.22 -18.14
CA PRO A 186 27.65 -10.40 -16.69
C PRO A 186 26.23 -10.89 -16.39
N ALA A 187 26.14 -11.76 -15.38
CA ALA A 187 24.84 -12.21 -14.89
C ALA A 187 24.04 -11.03 -14.34
N LYS A 188 22.74 -10.95 -14.69
CA LYS A 188 21.86 -9.88 -14.20
C LYS A 188 21.29 -10.17 -12.80
N HIS A 189 21.25 -11.42 -12.39
CA HIS A 189 20.72 -11.90 -11.12
C HIS A 189 21.34 -13.27 -10.78
N GLY A 190 21.25 -13.69 -9.52
CA GLY A 190 21.63 -15.01 -9.04
C GLY A 190 20.52 -16.07 -9.29
N LYS A 191 20.46 -17.08 -8.44
CA LYS A 191 19.49 -18.16 -8.53
C LYS A 191 18.06 -17.65 -8.29
N HIS A 192 17.08 -18.34 -8.85
CA HIS A 192 15.68 -18.17 -8.47
C HIS A 192 15.46 -18.59 -7.02
N LEU A 193 14.70 -17.82 -6.25
CA LEU A 193 14.42 -18.05 -4.83
C LEU A 193 12.98 -18.48 -4.61
N SER A 194 12.80 -19.41 -3.68
CA SER A 194 11.50 -19.88 -3.21
C SER A 194 11.29 -19.47 -1.74
N VAL A 195 10.07 -19.04 -1.42
CA VAL A 195 9.65 -18.75 -0.05
C VAL A 195 9.76 -19.99 0.84
N GLU A 196 9.60 -21.18 0.26
CA GLU A 196 9.57 -22.44 1.02
C GLU A 196 10.95 -22.88 1.48
N THR A 197 12.00 -22.66 0.69
CA THR A 197 13.32 -23.29 0.89
C THR A 197 14.46 -22.32 1.10
N ASP A 198 14.32 -21.06 0.68
CA ASP A 198 15.47 -20.14 0.60
C ASP A 198 15.48 -19.05 1.68
N PHE A 199 14.61 -19.17 2.69
CA PHE A 199 14.56 -18.23 3.82
C PHE A 199 14.87 -18.93 5.13
N THR A 200 15.81 -18.35 5.88
CA THR A 200 16.14 -18.78 7.24
C THR A 200 15.31 -17.98 8.23
N PHE A 201 14.52 -18.65 9.04
CA PHE A 201 13.68 -18.01 10.04
C PHE A 201 14.46 -17.66 11.31
N SER A 202 14.04 -16.60 11.98
CA SER A 202 14.52 -16.19 13.30
C SER A 202 14.36 -17.32 14.32
N ASN A 203 15.20 -17.34 15.35
CA ASN A 203 15.08 -18.34 16.43
C ASN A 203 13.86 -18.08 17.30
N GLU A 204 13.52 -16.82 17.53
CA GLU A 204 12.41 -16.36 18.35
C GLU A 204 11.33 -15.71 17.49
N LYS A 205 10.10 -15.73 17.98
CA LYS A 205 8.97 -15.04 17.36
C LYS A 205 9.05 -13.54 17.63
N ILE A 206 8.70 -12.76 16.61
CA ILE A 206 8.38 -11.34 16.74
C ILE A 206 6.87 -11.25 16.76
N GLY A 207 6.26 -10.95 17.93
CA GLY A 207 4.82 -11.16 18.13
C GLY A 207 4.45 -12.64 17.98
N ASP A 208 3.54 -12.95 17.06
CA ASP A 208 3.06 -14.31 16.82
C ASP A 208 3.79 -15.05 15.68
N TYR A 209 4.81 -14.43 15.06
CA TYR A 209 5.40 -14.93 13.83
C TYR A 209 6.92 -15.12 13.91
N TYR A 210 7.41 -16.19 13.32
CA TYR A 210 8.81 -16.30 12.91
C TYR A 210 9.02 -15.47 11.64
N THR A 211 10.19 -14.84 11.50
CA THR A 211 10.47 -13.94 10.37
C THR A 211 11.79 -14.33 9.72
N GLY A 212 11.77 -14.53 8.42
CA GLY A 212 12.97 -14.66 7.58
C GLY A 212 13.12 -13.42 6.72
N VAL A 213 14.34 -12.89 6.61
CA VAL A 213 14.63 -11.67 5.84
C VAL A 213 15.75 -11.94 4.86
N ARG A 214 15.61 -11.44 3.63
CA ARG A 214 16.64 -11.56 2.60
C ARG A 214 16.62 -10.39 1.63
N ARG A 215 17.79 -9.92 1.18
CA ARG A 215 17.93 -9.03 0.03
C ARG A 215 17.71 -9.82 -1.24
N VAL A 216 16.84 -9.33 -2.12
CA VAL A 216 16.47 -10.02 -3.36
C VAL A 216 16.27 -9.03 -4.50
N LEU A 217 16.36 -9.54 -5.73
CA LEU A 217 15.87 -8.83 -6.92
C LEU A 217 14.46 -9.33 -7.21
N ALA A 218 13.44 -8.49 -7.01
CA ALA A 218 12.06 -8.87 -7.23
C ALA A 218 11.56 -8.42 -8.60
N LYS A 219 11.01 -9.36 -9.39
CA LYS A 219 10.53 -9.09 -10.75
C LYS A 219 9.42 -8.03 -10.79
N ILE A 220 8.51 -8.04 -9.81
CA ILE A 220 7.42 -7.06 -9.70
C ILE A 220 7.91 -5.63 -9.47
N PHE A 221 9.18 -5.46 -9.05
CA PHE A 221 9.88 -4.19 -8.89
C PHE A 221 10.86 -3.91 -10.04
N GLY A 222 10.66 -4.52 -11.23
CA GLY A 222 11.56 -4.33 -12.36
C GLY A 222 12.95 -4.92 -12.15
N ASN A 223 13.10 -5.96 -11.33
CA ASN A 223 14.36 -6.53 -10.84
C ASN A 223 15.18 -5.55 -9.99
N ARG A 224 14.52 -4.63 -9.30
CA ARG A 224 15.14 -3.78 -8.28
C ARG A 224 15.48 -4.61 -7.05
N GLU A 225 16.55 -4.23 -6.37
CA GLU A 225 16.90 -4.75 -5.05
C GLU A 225 15.89 -4.27 -4.01
N VAL A 226 15.37 -5.21 -3.23
CA VAL A 226 14.43 -4.97 -2.13
C VAL A 226 14.69 -5.97 -1.00
N LEU A 227 14.15 -5.70 0.18
CA LEU A 227 14.09 -6.69 1.25
C LEU A 227 12.81 -7.53 1.10
N ALA A 228 12.97 -8.83 1.06
CA ALA A 228 11.88 -9.78 1.17
C ALA A 228 11.79 -10.27 2.62
N TYR A 229 10.61 -10.12 3.22
CA TYR A 229 10.26 -10.63 4.54
C TYR A 229 9.27 -11.77 4.39
N VAL A 230 9.62 -12.93 4.93
CA VAL A 230 8.70 -14.06 5.02
C VAL A 230 8.30 -14.23 6.47
N THR A 231 7.01 -14.22 6.76
CA THR A 231 6.50 -14.48 8.10
C THR A 231 5.75 -15.81 8.12
N ALA A 232 5.88 -16.57 9.21
CA ALA A 232 5.18 -17.84 9.40
C ALA A 232 4.79 -18.00 10.88
N THR A 233 3.63 -18.60 11.13
CA THR A 233 3.19 -18.96 12.49
C THR A 233 3.99 -20.11 13.07
N GLU A 234 4.46 -21.01 12.20
CA GLU A 234 5.31 -22.16 12.49
C GLU A 234 6.39 -22.30 11.42
N LYS A 235 7.60 -22.75 11.79
CA LYS A 235 8.76 -22.77 10.87
C LYS A 235 8.57 -23.77 9.72
N GLU A 236 8.00 -24.93 9.98
CA GLU A 236 7.97 -26.03 9.01
C GLU A 236 6.63 -26.15 8.27
N HIS A 237 5.50 -26.00 8.96
CA HIS A 237 4.17 -26.25 8.39
C HIS A 237 3.20 -25.08 8.47
N GLY A 238 3.69 -23.91 8.95
CA GLY A 238 2.85 -22.71 9.11
C GLY A 238 2.50 -22.03 7.80
N THR A 239 1.36 -21.36 7.78
CA THR A 239 1.02 -20.46 6.66
C THR A 239 2.04 -19.34 6.55
N LYS A 240 2.69 -19.25 5.40
CA LYS A 240 3.68 -18.22 5.12
C LYS A 240 3.04 -17.04 4.42
N ARG A 241 3.57 -15.84 4.72
CA ARG A 241 3.23 -14.60 4.01
C ARG A 241 4.51 -13.92 3.57
N LEU A 242 4.48 -13.35 2.37
CA LEU A 242 5.60 -12.63 1.78
C LEU A 242 5.29 -11.14 1.76
N PHE A 243 6.27 -10.35 2.19
CA PHE A 243 6.24 -8.89 2.09
C PHE A 243 7.53 -8.41 1.41
N PHE A 244 7.41 -7.36 0.61
CA PHE A 244 8.56 -6.63 0.12
C PHE A 244 8.65 -5.26 0.77
N SER A 245 9.88 -4.82 1.05
CA SER A 245 10.16 -3.50 1.58
C SER A 245 11.27 -2.84 0.76
N THR A 246 11.12 -1.56 0.49
CA THR A 246 12.18 -0.72 -0.10
C THR A 246 13.10 -0.13 0.97
N ILE A 247 12.73 -0.26 2.25
CA ILE A 247 13.49 0.24 3.39
C ILE A 247 14.62 -0.74 3.70
N PHE A 248 15.85 -0.26 3.63
CA PHE A 248 17.03 -1.02 4.04
C PHE A 248 17.45 -0.58 5.44
N PRO A 249 17.78 -1.51 6.36
CA PRO A 249 18.39 -1.15 7.64
C PRO A 249 19.73 -0.47 7.39
N GLU A 250 20.02 0.57 8.16
CA GLU A 250 21.31 1.25 8.20
C GLU A 250 22.44 0.34 8.72
#